data_a5bd7d1e5209e791e0cc910a20570f08
#
_entry.id   a5bd7d1e5209e791e0cc910a20570f08
#
_cell.length_a   1.000
_cell.length_b   1.000
_cell.length_c   1.000
_cell.angle_alpha   90.00
_cell.angle_beta   90.00
_cell.angle_gamma   90.00
#
_symmetry.space_group_name_H-M   'P 1'
#
loop_
_entity.id
_entity.type
_entity.pdbx_description
1 polymer ?
#
loop_
_entity_poly.entity_id
_entity_poly.type
_entity_poly.pdbx_seq_one_letter_code
_entity_poly.pdbx_strand_id
1 'polypeptide(L)'
;TTPSGGGNAADTLIGIAMPTKSLERWNKDGNHLEGLLKKAGYQTTLQYADNKVDQQITQIQNMVNQSPKVLVVASIDGTALGPALDAAKAKNITVIAYDRLINKTSSVDYYATFDNYKVGQLQGEFIKSKLASLPSPATIEPFAGSPDDNNAKFFFSGAWDVLLPLIKEGKLVCPSGKAPASNDQWTTIGIQGWGSDTAQSEMQNRLNSFYGGGTKVNIVLSPNDSLALGIAQALQAAGYTPGASYPILTGQDADKANVLNIIAGKQSMTVWKDTRTLGDQVAKMVDQVVKGQTVE
;
A
#
# COMPACT_ATOMS: atom_id res chain seq x y z
N THR A 1 21.23 -41.99 -9.97
CA THR A 1 19.95 -41.90 -9.31
C THR A 1 19.48 -40.46 -9.42
N THR A 2 18.60 -40.20 -10.38
CA THR A 2 17.90 -38.91 -10.57
C THR A 2 16.96 -38.68 -9.40
N PRO A 3 16.92 -37.46 -8.76
CA PRO A 3 15.88 -37.16 -7.79
C PRO A 3 14.58 -36.90 -8.56
N SER A 4 13.71 -37.89 -8.59
CA SER A 4 12.32 -37.77 -9.01
C SER A 4 11.56 -37.08 -7.86
N GLY A 5 11.43 -35.77 -7.91
CA GLY A 5 10.76 -34.94 -6.91
C GLY A 5 9.73 -33.98 -7.51
N GLY A 6 9.11 -34.36 -8.60
CA GLY A 6 7.95 -33.63 -9.15
C GLY A 6 6.68 -34.09 -8.45
N GLY A 7 6.29 -33.47 -7.32
CA GLY A 7 4.96 -33.62 -6.78
C GLY A 7 3.92 -33.25 -7.86
N ASN A 8 2.83 -34.03 -7.93
CA ASN A 8 1.72 -33.73 -8.85
C ASN A 8 1.15 -32.35 -8.47
N ALA A 9 1.04 -31.43 -9.41
CA ALA A 9 0.50 -30.08 -9.16
C ALA A 9 -0.88 -30.16 -8.50
N ALA A 10 -1.71 -31.14 -8.86
CA ALA A 10 -3.04 -31.34 -8.29
C ALA A 10 -3.05 -31.68 -6.79
N ASP A 11 -1.92 -32.16 -6.24
CA ASP A 11 -1.78 -32.48 -4.82
C ASP A 11 -0.99 -31.41 -4.06
N THR A 12 -0.57 -30.35 -4.73
CA THR A 12 0.24 -29.28 -4.16
C THR A 12 -0.65 -28.12 -3.69
N LEU A 13 -0.64 -27.87 -2.38
CA LEU A 13 -1.37 -26.74 -1.78
C LEU A 13 -0.49 -25.49 -1.69
N ILE A 14 -1.06 -24.35 -2.05
CA ILE A 14 -0.46 -23.02 -1.90
C ILE A 14 -1.36 -22.18 -0.97
N GLY A 15 -0.79 -21.65 0.12
CA GLY A 15 -1.48 -20.72 1.01
C GLY A 15 -1.28 -19.28 0.57
N ILE A 16 -2.34 -18.48 0.63
CA ILE A 16 -2.32 -17.05 0.28
C ILE A 16 -3.00 -16.28 1.41
N ALA A 17 -2.24 -15.46 2.12
CA ALA A 17 -2.73 -14.62 3.21
C ALA A 17 -2.67 -13.15 2.80
N MET A 18 -3.84 -12.52 2.66
CA MET A 18 -4.01 -11.11 2.27
C MET A 18 -4.53 -10.26 3.45
N PRO A 19 -4.21 -8.94 3.50
CA PRO A 19 -4.53 -8.10 4.65
C PRO A 19 -6.04 -7.92 4.86
N THR A 20 -6.76 -7.51 3.82
CA THR A 20 -8.17 -7.12 3.94
C THR A 20 -8.88 -7.10 2.58
N LYS A 21 -10.20 -7.23 2.61
CA LYS A 21 -11.07 -6.98 1.45
C LYS A 21 -11.51 -5.52 1.33
N SER A 22 -11.35 -4.71 2.39
CA SER A 22 -11.80 -3.31 2.39
C SER A 22 -11.00 -2.39 1.47
N LEU A 23 -9.78 -2.76 1.08
CA LEU A 23 -8.98 -2.07 0.08
C LEU A 23 -9.10 -2.82 -1.25
N GLU A 24 -9.56 -2.12 -2.29
CA GLU A 24 -9.90 -2.71 -3.60
C GLU A 24 -8.73 -3.52 -4.21
N ARG A 25 -7.51 -2.99 -4.10
CA ARG A 25 -6.32 -3.64 -4.66
C ARG A 25 -6.13 -5.08 -4.17
N TRP A 26 -6.36 -5.36 -2.85
CA TRP A 26 -6.12 -6.70 -2.31
C TRP A 26 -7.08 -7.75 -2.85
N ASN A 27 -8.30 -7.34 -3.23
CA ASN A 27 -9.23 -8.24 -3.94
C ASN A 27 -8.69 -8.56 -5.35
N LYS A 28 -8.13 -7.56 -6.05
CA LYS A 28 -7.52 -7.75 -7.36
C LYS A 28 -6.27 -8.62 -7.27
N ASP A 29 -5.36 -8.32 -6.33
CA ASP A 29 -4.13 -9.08 -6.09
C ASP A 29 -4.43 -10.54 -5.77
N GLY A 30 -5.26 -10.80 -4.75
CA GLY A 30 -5.58 -12.15 -4.30
C GLY A 30 -6.28 -12.98 -5.35
N ASN A 31 -7.31 -12.43 -6.00
CA ASN A 31 -8.06 -13.14 -7.03
C ASN A 31 -7.22 -13.44 -8.27
N HIS A 32 -6.36 -12.50 -8.69
CA HIS A 32 -5.47 -12.71 -9.84
C HIS A 32 -4.46 -13.81 -9.57
N LEU A 33 -3.73 -13.71 -8.44
CA LEU A 33 -2.75 -14.72 -8.04
C LEU A 33 -3.38 -16.11 -7.88
N GLU A 34 -4.51 -16.20 -7.16
CA GLU A 34 -5.23 -17.45 -6.97
C GLU A 34 -5.68 -18.05 -8.31
N GLY A 35 -6.20 -17.22 -9.21
CA GLY A 35 -6.62 -17.64 -10.55
C GLY A 35 -5.47 -18.22 -11.37
N LEU A 36 -4.28 -17.60 -11.33
CA LEU A 36 -3.09 -18.11 -12.02
C LEU A 36 -2.64 -19.46 -11.45
N LEU A 37 -2.60 -19.59 -10.12
CA LEU A 37 -2.17 -20.83 -9.45
C LEU A 37 -3.16 -21.98 -9.72
N LYS A 38 -4.47 -21.73 -9.68
CA LYS A 38 -5.48 -22.73 -10.05
C LYS A 38 -5.38 -23.13 -11.50
N LYS A 39 -5.12 -22.18 -12.41
CA LYS A 39 -4.87 -22.49 -13.84
C LYS A 39 -3.63 -23.34 -14.06
N ALA A 40 -2.60 -23.17 -13.21
CA ALA A 40 -1.40 -24.01 -13.22
C ALA A 40 -1.62 -25.40 -12.59
N GLY A 41 -2.82 -25.68 -12.06
CA GLY A 41 -3.22 -26.97 -11.50
C GLY A 41 -3.03 -27.10 -9.99
N TYR A 42 -2.59 -26.04 -9.29
CA TYR A 42 -2.38 -26.07 -7.84
C TYR A 42 -3.69 -25.96 -7.06
N GLN A 43 -3.74 -26.58 -5.89
CA GLN A 43 -4.74 -26.28 -4.88
C GLN A 43 -4.38 -24.98 -4.16
N THR A 44 -5.37 -24.17 -3.79
CA THR A 44 -5.13 -22.88 -3.14
C THR A 44 -6.04 -22.71 -1.93
N THR A 45 -5.53 -22.00 -0.93
CA THR A 45 -6.34 -21.43 0.16
C THR A 45 -6.03 -19.95 0.25
N LEU A 46 -7.03 -19.12 -0.04
CA LEU A 46 -6.94 -17.64 -0.01
C LEU A 46 -7.77 -17.12 1.15
N GLN A 47 -7.15 -16.38 2.06
CA GLN A 47 -7.81 -15.77 3.21
C GLN A 47 -7.45 -14.30 3.36
N TYR A 48 -8.39 -13.52 3.91
CA TYR A 48 -8.27 -12.10 4.22
C TYR A 48 -8.51 -11.90 5.72
N ALA A 49 -7.70 -11.06 6.34
CA ALA A 49 -7.70 -10.91 7.81
C ALA A 49 -8.36 -9.62 8.31
N ASP A 50 -9.11 -8.90 7.44
CA ASP A 50 -9.87 -7.69 7.78
C ASP A 50 -9.06 -6.63 8.55
N ASN A 51 -7.77 -6.46 8.19
CA ASN A 51 -6.79 -5.62 8.87
C ASN A 51 -6.58 -5.95 10.36
N LYS A 52 -6.88 -7.19 10.78
CA LYS A 52 -6.66 -7.66 12.15
C LYS A 52 -5.43 -8.56 12.21
N VAL A 53 -4.37 -8.08 12.87
CA VAL A 53 -3.07 -8.77 12.94
C VAL A 53 -3.23 -10.17 13.57
N ASP A 54 -3.94 -10.29 14.70
CA ASP A 54 -4.15 -11.57 15.37
C ASP A 54 -4.92 -12.57 14.49
N GLN A 55 -5.87 -12.08 13.70
CA GLN A 55 -6.60 -12.90 12.73
C GLN A 55 -5.66 -13.40 11.64
N GLN A 56 -4.77 -12.55 11.12
CA GLN A 56 -3.80 -12.95 10.12
C GLN A 56 -2.84 -14.00 10.67
N ILE A 57 -2.33 -13.81 11.89
CA ILE A 57 -1.48 -14.81 12.57
C ILE A 57 -2.21 -16.15 12.66
N THR A 58 -3.46 -16.15 13.13
CA THR A 58 -4.28 -17.37 13.25
C THR A 58 -4.50 -18.04 11.90
N GLN A 59 -4.82 -17.28 10.87
CA GLN A 59 -5.01 -17.79 9.51
C GLN A 59 -3.72 -18.43 8.96
N ILE A 60 -2.57 -17.79 9.17
CA ILE A 60 -1.26 -18.32 8.75
C ILE A 60 -0.97 -19.62 9.49
N GLN A 61 -1.18 -19.69 10.81
CA GLN A 61 -1.00 -20.91 11.59
C GLN A 61 -1.89 -22.06 11.08
N ASN A 62 -3.15 -21.76 10.77
CA ASN A 62 -4.08 -22.75 10.19
C ASN A 62 -3.62 -23.24 8.81
N MET A 63 -3.11 -22.35 7.95
CA MET A 63 -2.53 -22.72 6.68
C MET A 63 -1.28 -23.60 6.86
N VAL A 64 -0.39 -23.24 7.79
CA VAL A 64 0.82 -24.03 8.13
C VAL A 64 0.46 -25.45 8.59
N ASN A 65 -0.65 -25.60 9.32
CA ASN A 65 -1.14 -26.92 9.74
C ASN A 65 -1.61 -27.79 8.56
N GLN A 66 -2.05 -27.18 7.48
CA GLN A 66 -2.41 -27.88 6.23
C GLN A 66 -1.18 -28.25 5.38
N SER A 67 0.02 -27.86 5.81
CA SER A 67 1.30 -28.17 5.17
C SER A 67 1.36 -27.78 3.69
N PRO A 68 1.08 -26.52 3.31
CA PRO A 68 1.24 -26.07 1.95
C PRO A 68 2.71 -26.14 1.53
N LYS A 69 2.98 -26.24 0.23
CA LYS A 69 4.35 -26.19 -0.30
C LYS A 69 4.92 -24.79 -0.24
N VAL A 70 4.08 -23.78 -0.50
CA VAL A 70 4.43 -22.37 -0.47
C VAL A 70 3.35 -21.59 0.27
N LEU A 71 3.78 -20.61 1.03
CA LEU A 71 2.93 -19.63 1.72
C LEU A 71 3.25 -18.24 1.18
N VAL A 72 2.30 -17.60 0.54
CA VAL A 72 2.39 -16.22 0.04
C VAL A 72 1.69 -15.28 1.03
N VAL A 73 2.41 -14.30 1.54
CA VAL A 73 1.91 -13.44 2.63
C VAL A 73 2.08 -11.97 2.30
N ALA A 74 0.97 -11.24 2.22
CA ALA A 74 0.94 -9.79 2.27
C ALA A 74 0.61 -9.38 3.73
N SER A 75 1.61 -8.95 4.48
CA SER A 75 1.46 -8.69 5.91
C SER A 75 0.61 -7.46 6.22
N ILE A 76 -0.17 -7.51 7.29
CA ILE A 76 -0.80 -6.32 7.89
C ILE A 76 0.30 -5.53 8.63
N ASP A 77 0.92 -6.16 9.62
CA ASP A 77 2.09 -5.65 10.35
C ASP A 77 3.34 -6.40 9.90
N GLY A 78 4.31 -5.66 9.37
CA GLY A 78 5.57 -6.23 8.88
C GLY A 78 6.48 -6.81 9.96
N THR A 79 6.14 -6.68 11.24
CA THR A 79 6.99 -7.14 12.37
C THR A 79 6.35 -8.19 13.27
N ALA A 80 5.05 -8.49 13.09
CA ALA A 80 4.28 -9.31 14.00
C ALA A 80 4.25 -10.81 13.64
N LEU A 81 4.61 -11.17 12.41
CA LEU A 81 4.35 -12.52 11.86
C LEU A 81 5.46 -13.54 12.17
N GLY A 82 6.59 -13.11 12.76
CA GLY A 82 7.77 -13.96 12.97
C GLY A 82 7.44 -15.37 13.51
N PRO A 83 6.78 -15.52 14.67
CA PRO A 83 6.52 -16.85 15.24
C PRO A 83 5.69 -17.77 14.34
N ALA A 84 4.70 -17.23 13.62
CA ALA A 84 3.87 -18.03 12.69
C ALA A 84 4.69 -18.48 11.46
N LEU A 85 5.59 -17.64 10.97
CA LEU A 85 6.47 -17.96 9.85
C LEU A 85 7.61 -18.89 10.26
N ASP A 86 8.10 -18.83 11.50
CA ASP A 86 9.07 -19.78 12.04
C ASP A 86 8.48 -21.20 12.07
N ALA A 87 7.19 -21.34 12.40
CA ALA A 87 6.48 -22.60 12.30
C ALA A 87 6.36 -23.11 10.86
N ALA A 88 6.20 -22.23 9.87
CA ALA A 88 6.23 -22.60 8.46
C ALA A 88 7.62 -23.12 8.05
N LYS A 89 8.67 -22.40 8.43
CA LYS A 89 10.06 -22.79 8.15
C LYS A 89 10.42 -24.14 8.75
N ALA A 90 10.00 -24.40 9.99
CA ALA A 90 10.21 -25.69 10.66
C ALA A 90 9.57 -26.88 9.93
N LYS A 91 8.56 -26.63 9.10
CA LYS A 91 7.92 -27.63 8.22
C LYS A 91 8.41 -27.59 6.79
N ASN A 92 9.51 -26.89 6.50
CA ASN A 92 10.06 -26.69 5.14
C ASN A 92 9.04 -26.08 4.15
N ILE A 93 8.16 -25.21 4.64
CA ILE A 93 7.25 -24.44 3.81
C ILE A 93 7.99 -23.19 3.34
N THR A 94 8.07 -22.96 2.04
CA THR A 94 8.68 -21.75 1.50
C THR A 94 7.77 -20.56 1.69
N VAL A 95 8.30 -19.45 2.19
CA VAL A 95 7.54 -18.22 2.46
C VAL A 95 7.95 -17.13 1.47
N ILE A 96 6.95 -16.57 0.76
CA ILE A 96 7.12 -15.44 -0.14
C ILE A 96 6.38 -14.23 0.45
N ALA A 97 7.10 -13.17 0.79
CA ALA A 97 6.49 -11.89 1.14
C ALA A 97 5.98 -11.20 -0.13
N TYR A 98 4.69 -10.93 -0.18
CA TYR A 98 3.99 -10.32 -1.30
C TYR A 98 3.76 -8.83 -1.05
N ASP A 99 4.28 -7.97 -1.91
CA ASP A 99 4.14 -6.51 -1.87
C ASP A 99 4.75 -5.85 -0.61
N ARG A 100 4.41 -6.31 0.58
CA ARG A 100 4.84 -5.76 1.87
C ARG A 100 5.99 -6.54 2.47
N LEU A 101 7.08 -5.85 2.81
CA LEU A 101 8.25 -6.46 3.45
C LEU A 101 7.89 -6.93 4.86
N ILE A 102 8.28 -8.15 5.17
CA ILE A 102 8.17 -8.73 6.52
C ILE A 102 9.55 -8.67 7.17
N ASN A 103 9.63 -7.97 8.30
CA ASN A 103 10.84 -7.69 9.05
C ASN A 103 10.93 -8.55 10.33
N LYS A 104 12.06 -8.48 11.02
CA LYS A 104 12.34 -9.12 12.31
C LYS A 104 12.15 -10.65 12.30
N THR A 105 12.32 -11.29 11.15
CA THR A 105 12.33 -12.74 11.01
C THR A 105 13.29 -13.15 9.90
N SER A 106 13.88 -14.34 10.03
CA SER A 106 14.67 -14.99 8.98
C SER A 106 13.87 -16.07 8.24
N SER A 107 12.56 -16.09 8.43
CA SER A 107 11.67 -17.14 7.91
C SER A 107 10.93 -16.75 6.64
N VAL A 108 11.35 -15.66 6.00
CA VAL A 108 10.95 -15.27 4.63
C VAL A 108 12.06 -15.67 3.68
N ASP A 109 11.72 -16.43 2.64
CA ASP A 109 12.68 -16.92 1.66
C ASP A 109 12.81 -15.96 0.46
N TYR A 110 11.68 -15.34 0.05
CA TYR A 110 11.61 -14.44 -1.10
C TYR A 110 10.70 -13.25 -0.84
N TYR A 111 10.96 -12.16 -1.57
CA TYR A 111 10.16 -10.94 -1.49
C TYR A 111 9.95 -10.37 -2.89
N ALA A 112 8.71 -10.04 -3.23
CA ALA A 112 8.35 -9.39 -4.49
C ALA A 112 7.53 -8.13 -4.22
N THR A 113 7.92 -7.01 -4.80
CA THR A 113 7.27 -5.70 -4.59
C THR A 113 7.54 -4.76 -5.78
N PHE A 114 7.02 -3.53 -5.68
CA PHE A 114 7.31 -2.42 -6.57
C PHE A 114 8.41 -1.51 -6.03
N ASP A 115 8.88 -0.57 -6.84
CA ASP A 115 9.73 0.54 -6.37
C ASP A 115 8.89 1.57 -5.60
N ASN A 116 8.73 1.33 -4.31
CA ASN A 116 7.87 2.12 -3.43
C ASN A 116 8.37 3.56 -3.25
N TYR A 117 9.69 3.77 -3.25
CA TYR A 117 10.27 5.12 -3.21
C TYR A 117 9.91 5.91 -4.47
N LYS A 118 10.02 5.26 -5.64
CA LYS A 118 9.66 5.87 -6.92
C LYS A 118 8.20 6.28 -6.99
N VAL A 119 7.30 5.48 -6.41
CA VAL A 119 5.87 5.83 -6.30
C VAL A 119 5.70 7.18 -5.59
N GLY A 120 6.31 7.34 -4.42
CA GLY A 120 6.27 8.61 -3.69
C GLY A 120 6.93 9.75 -4.45
N GLN A 121 8.09 9.50 -5.06
CA GLN A 121 8.78 10.49 -5.88
C GLN A 121 7.89 11.02 -7.02
N LEU A 122 7.16 10.14 -7.69
CA LEU A 122 6.22 10.54 -8.76
C LEU A 122 5.11 11.47 -8.24
N GLN A 123 4.59 11.23 -7.03
CA GLN A 123 3.61 12.11 -6.39
C GLN A 123 4.21 13.48 -6.07
N GLY A 124 5.40 13.51 -5.48
CA GLY A 124 6.12 14.75 -5.16
C GLY A 124 6.46 15.58 -6.40
N GLU A 125 6.98 14.94 -7.45
CA GLU A 125 7.30 15.61 -8.72
C GLU A 125 6.04 16.12 -9.44
N PHE A 126 4.92 15.38 -9.38
CA PHE A 126 3.65 15.86 -9.90
C PHE A 126 3.23 17.17 -9.21
N ILE A 127 3.24 17.20 -7.87
CA ILE A 127 2.93 18.41 -7.09
C ILE A 127 3.87 19.56 -7.49
N LYS A 128 5.18 19.31 -7.50
CA LYS A 128 6.19 20.29 -7.89
C LYS A 128 5.95 20.87 -9.30
N SER A 129 5.54 20.04 -10.24
CA SER A 129 5.25 20.46 -11.62
C SER A 129 4.07 21.44 -11.71
N LYS A 130 3.20 21.47 -10.71
CA LYS A 130 1.99 22.32 -10.66
C LYS A 130 2.17 23.62 -9.87
N LEU A 131 3.29 23.81 -9.19
CA LEU A 131 3.50 24.97 -8.30
C LEU A 131 3.33 26.31 -8.99
N ALA A 132 3.76 26.43 -10.24
CA ALA A 132 3.64 27.69 -11.00
C ALA A 132 2.18 28.15 -11.23
N SER A 133 1.21 27.24 -11.10
CA SER A 133 -0.22 27.53 -11.24
C SER A 133 -0.94 27.78 -9.89
N LEU A 134 -0.20 27.74 -8.79
CA LEU A 134 -0.74 27.90 -7.42
C LEU A 134 -0.33 29.25 -6.82
N PRO A 135 -1.00 29.71 -5.75
CA PRO A 135 -0.53 30.83 -4.95
C PRO A 135 0.89 30.61 -4.43
N SER A 136 1.62 31.68 -4.14
CA SER A 136 2.95 31.60 -3.52
C SER A 136 2.98 32.42 -2.22
N PRO A 137 3.19 31.78 -1.06
CA PRO A 137 3.34 30.32 -0.85
C PRO A 137 2.02 29.56 -1.08
N ALA A 138 2.13 28.30 -1.54
CA ALA A 138 0.99 27.40 -1.61
C ALA A 138 0.84 26.62 -0.30
N THR A 139 -0.40 26.32 0.10
CA THR A 139 -0.68 25.51 1.29
C THR A 139 -0.63 24.04 0.97
N ILE A 140 -0.06 23.22 1.86
CA ILE A 140 0.02 21.76 1.72
C ILE A 140 -0.38 21.06 3.03
N GLU A 141 -1.17 19.99 2.90
CA GLU A 141 -1.45 19.06 4.00
C GLU A 141 -0.93 17.67 3.63
N PRO A 142 0.13 17.20 4.31
CA PRO A 142 0.67 15.87 4.05
C PRO A 142 -0.03 14.80 4.90
N PHE A 143 -0.21 13.61 4.30
CA PHE A 143 -0.64 12.38 4.94
C PHE A 143 0.37 11.28 4.61
N ALA A 144 0.50 10.32 5.52
CA ALA A 144 1.28 9.10 5.30
C ALA A 144 0.42 7.85 5.49
N GLY A 145 0.91 6.71 5.02
CA GLY A 145 0.23 5.43 5.13
C GLY A 145 0.29 4.83 6.53
N SER A 146 -0.13 3.57 6.65
CA SER A 146 -0.18 2.87 7.94
C SER A 146 1.21 2.71 8.56
N PRO A 147 1.39 3.07 9.84
CA PRO A 147 2.69 2.98 10.51
C PRO A 147 3.25 1.55 10.65
N ASP A 148 2.40 0.54 10.55
CA ASP A 148 2.77 -0.88 10.59
C ASP A 148 3.17 -1.46 9.22
N ASP A 149 3.03 -0.66 8.15
CA ASP A 149 3.41 -1.03 6.79
C ASP A 149 4.75 -0.38 6.40
N ASN A 150 5.78 -1.22 6.20
CA ASN A 150 7.10 -0.74 5.79
C ASN A 150 7.09 0.06 4.47
N ASN A 151 6.17 -0.23 3.55
CA ASN A 151 6.06 0.50 2.29
C ASN A 151 5.69 1.97 2.49
N ALA A 152 4.88 2.28 3.52
CA ALA A 152 4.45 3.65 3.82
C ALA A 152 5.62 4.59 4.04
N LYS A 153 6.71 4.12 4.68
CA LYS A 153 7.95 4.88 4.84
C LYS A 153 8.55 5.28 3.49
N PHE A 154 8.61 4.36 2.55
CA PHE A 154 9.22 4.61 1.24
C PHE A 154 8.36 5.51 0.37
N PHE A 155 7.04 5.34 0.37
CA PHE A 155 6.13 6.26 -0.32
C PHE A 155 6.30 7.68 0.21
N PHE A 156 6.29 7.83 1.54
CA PHE A 156 6.47 9.14 2.15
C PHE A 156 7.84 9.73 1.82
N SER A 157 8.92 8.97 2.00
CA SER A 157 10.29 9.44 1.75
C SER A 157 10.48 9.90 0.31
N GLY A 158 9.98 9.15 -0.67
CA GLY A 158 10.08 9.55 -2.08
C GLY A 158 9.41 10.88 -2.38
N ALA A 159 8.21 11.12 -1.83
CA ALA A 159 7.50 12.38 -1.99
C ALA A 159 8.15 13.50 -1.17
N TRP A 160 8.58 13.20 0.05
CA TRP A 160 9.08 14.21 0.98
C TRP A 160 10.46 14.75 0.60
N ASP A 161 11.32 13.92 0.00
CA ASP A 161 12.60 14.38 -0.55
C ASP A 161 12.43 15.42 -1.66
N VAL A 162 11.32 15.40 -2.37
CA VAL A 162 10.95 16.43 -3.36
C VAL A 162 10.33 17.66 -2.71
N LEU A 163 9.46 17.48 -1.70
CA LEU A 163 8.59 18.54 -1.16
C LEU A 163 9.23 19.28 0.02
N LEU A 164 10.01 18.62 0.88
CA LEU A 164 10.63 19.23 2.05
C LEU A 164 11.55 20.43 1.70
N PRO A 165 12.37 20.38 0.63
CA PRO A 165 13.13 21.55 0.20
C PRO A 165 12.23 22.76 -0.10
N LEU A 166 11.08 22.54 -0.73
CA LEU A 166 10.13 23.61 -1.07
C LEU A 166 9.48 24.25 0.18
N ILE A 167 9.26 23.44 1.23
CA ILE A 167 8.82 23.95 2.54
C ILE A 167 9.92 24.78 3.18
N LYS A 168 11.16 24.30 3.17
CA LYS A 168 12.32 25.04 3.73
C LYS A 168 12.61 26.34 2.99
N GLU A 169 12.32 26.39 1.70
CA GLU A 169 12.42 27.60 0.87
C GLU A 169 11.22 28.55 1.04
N GLY A 170 10.22 28.18 1.83
CA GLY A 170 8.99 28.97 2.02
C GLY A 170 8.05 29.04 0.81
N LYS A 171 8.25 28.15 -0.18
CA LYS A 171 7.33 28.01 -1.34
C LYS A 171 6.07 27.23 -1.00
N LEU A 172 6.18 26.32 -0.03
CA LEU A 172 5.07 25.57 0.57
C LEU A 172 4.97 25.88 2.06
N VAL A 173 3.75 26.00 2.55
CA VAL A 173 3.44 26.18 3.98
C VAL A 173 2.39 25.16 4.41
N CYS A 174 2.51 24.66 5.64
CA CYS A 174 1.57 23.69 6.21
C CYS A 174 0.81 24.36 7.37
N PRO A 175 -0.39 24.91 7.15
CA PRO A 175 -1.14 25.61 8.18
C PRO A 175 -1.44 24.79 9.42
N SER A 176 -1.64 23.47 9.29
CA SER A 176 -1.85 22.58 10.44
C SER A 176 -0.59 22.36 11.30
N GLY A 177 0.59 22.76 10.82
CA GLY A 177 1.85 22.46 11.48
C GLY A 177 2.26 20.97 11.41
N LYS A 178 1.52 20.14 10.65
CA LYS A 178 1.75 18.69 10.56
C LYS A 178 2.74 18.27 9.47
N ALA A 179 3.53 19.21 8.95
CA ALA A 179 4.62 18.86 8.02
C ALA A 179 5.80 18.27 8.79
N PRO A 180 6.17 16.99 8.60
CA PRO A 180 7.32 16.40 9.26
C PRO A 180 8.62 17.13 8.93
N ALA A 181 9.47 17.35 9.92
CA ALA A 181 10.76 18.04 9.72
C ALA A 181 11.80 17.16 9.00
N SER A 182 11.59 15.84 9.00
CA SER A 182 12.42 14.84 8.31
C SER A 182 11.58 13.61 7.90
N ASN A 183 12.14 12.80 7.01
CA ASN A 183 11.52 11.55 6.57
C ASN A 183 11.21 10.58 7.73
N ASP A 184 12.06 10.55 8.75
CA ASP A 184 11.89 9.62 9.87
C ASP A 184 10.67 9.94 10.75
N GLN A 185 10.10 11.14 10.64
CA GLN A 185 8.91 11.55 11.38
C GLN A 185 7.59 11.23 10.66
N TRP A 186 7.64 10.48 9.57
CA TRP A 186 6.46 10.15 8.75
C TRP A 186 5.30 9.52 9.53
N THR A 187 5.60 8.76 10.59
CA THR A 187 4.58 8.10 11.41
C THR A 187 3.69 9.10 12.18
N THR A 188 4.15 10.34 12.38
CA THR A 188 3.38 11.39 13.08
C THR A 188 2.13 11.81 12.30
N ILE A 189 2.08 11.54 11.01
CA ILE A 189 0.95 11.80 10.11
C ILE A 189 0.42 10.52 9.43
N GLY A 190 0.81 9.37 9.98
CA GLY A 190 0.40 8.06 9.49
C GLY A 190 -1.09 7.78 9.76
N ILE A 191 -1.76 7.18 8.80
CA ILE A 191 -3.16 6.75 8.93
C ILE A 191 -3.21 5.24 9.10
N GLN A 192 -3.50 4.80 10.33
CA GLN A 192 -3.54 3.39 10.69
C GLN A 192 -4.49 2.59 9.79
N GLY A 193 -4.02 1.42 9.36
CA GLY A 193 -4.80 0.49 8.54
C GLY A 193 -5.17 1.01 7.15
N TRP A 194 -4.56 2.12 6.69
CA TRP A 194 -4.91 2.78 5.43
C TRP A 194 -6.41 3.17 5.36
N GLY A 195 -6.99 3.56 6.51
CA GLY A 195 -8.42 3.81 6.66
C GLY A 195 -8.90 5.08 5.98
N SER A 196 -9.87 4.96 5.07
CA SER A 196 -10.49 6.09 4.37
C SER A 196 -11.27 7.01 5.30
N ASP A 197 -12.04 6.46 6.23
CA ASP A 197 -12.81 7.15 7.25
C ASP A 197 -11.92 7.91 8.24
N THR A 198 -10.80 7.30 8.64
CA THR A 198 -9.80 7.95 9.49
C THR A 198 -9.15 9.14 8.76
N ALA A 199 -8.79 8.97 7.49
CA ALA A 199 -8.25 10.06 6.66
C ALA A 199 -9.29 11.19 6.46
N GLN A 200 -10.56 10.84 6.25
CA GLN A 200 -11.65 11.80 6.17
C GLN A 200 -11.77 12.63 7.45
N SER A 201 -11.82 11.97 8.60
CA SER A 201 -11.94 12.64 9.91
C SER A 201 -10.74 13.54 10.21
N GLU A 202 -9.52 13.06 9.92
CA GLU A 202 -8.29 13.85 10.10
C GLU A 202 -8.28 15.08 9.18
N MET A 203 -8.68 14.94 7.92
CA MET A 203 -8.77 16.07 7.00
C MET A 203 -9.84 17.09 7.43
N GLN A 204 -11.02 16.64 7.88
CA GLN A 204 -12.05 17.51 8.42
C GLN A 204 -11.54 18.32 9.62
N ASN A 205 -10.81 17.67 10.55
CA ASN A 205 -10.22 18.34 11.70
C ASN A 205 -9.23 19.43 11.27
N ARG A 206 -8.36 19.15 10.28
CA ARG A 206 -7.44 20.15 9.75
C ARG A 206 -8.17 21.32 9.09
N LEU A 207 -9.18 21.02 8.26
CA LEU A 207 -9.98 22.05 7.59
C LEU A 207 -10.68 22.97 8.61
N ASN A 208 -11.32 22.41 9.61
CA ASN A 208 -12.04 23.17 10.63
C ASN A 208 -11.12 24.03 11.50
N SER A 209 -9.92 23.53 11.82
CA SER A 209 -9.02 24.20 12.76
C SER A 209 -8.09 25.23 12.09
N PHE A 210 -7.72 25.05 10.82
CA PHE A 210 -6.65 25.82 10.21
C PHE A 210 -7.02 26.51 8.88
N TYR A 211 -8.20 26.24 8.33
CA TYR A 211 -8.63 26.75 7.02
C TYR A 211 -9.89 27.62 7.10
N GLY A 212 -10.01 28.37 8.18
CA GLY A 212 -11.00 29.43 8.32
C GLY A 212 -10.56 30.76 7.69
N GLY A 213 -11.44 31.77 7.68
CA GLY A 213 -11.08 33.15 7.33
C GLY A 213 -10.60 33.35 5.87
N GLY A 214 -10.97 32.45 4.93
CA GLY A 214 -10.59 32.59 3.52
C GLY A 214 -9.34 31.84 3.09
N THR A 215 -8.56 31.29 4.03
CA THR A 215 -7.46 30.40 3.71
C THR A 215 -7.98 29.13 3.03
N LYS A 216 -7.34 28.71 1.93
CA LYS A 216 -7.71 27.52 1.17
C LYS A 216 -6.58 26.48 1.16
N VAL A 217 -6.95 25.21 1.17
CA VAL A 217 -6.01 24.13 0.87
C VAL A 217 -5.71 24.15 -0.61
N ASN A 218 -4.43 24.18 -0.98
CA ASN A 218 -4.00 24.10 -2.37
C ASN A 218 -3.54 22.70 -2.75
N ILE A 219 -2.92 21.97 -1.81
CA ILE A 219 -2.31 20.66 -2.04
C ILE A 219 -2.61 19.71 -0.88
N VAL A 220 -2.98 18.48 -1.20
CA VAL A 220 -3.01 17.38 -0.25
C VAL A 220 -2.15 16.25 -0.80
N LEU A 221 -1.05 15.95 -0.11
CA LEU A 221 -0.26 14.75 -0.37
C LEU A 221 -0.98 13.56 0.28
N SER A 222 -1.65 12.76 -0.53
CA SER A 222 -2.23 11.49 -0.10
C SER A 222 -1.40 10.34 -0.69
N PRO A 223 -0.94 9.39 0.14
CA PRO A 223 -0.06 8.32 -0.33
C PRO A 223 -0.78 7.28 -1.18
N ASN A 224 -2.09 7.09 -1.00
CA ASN A 224 -2.87 6.12 -1.77
C ASN A 224 -4.33 6.57 -2.01
N ASP A 225 -5.04 5.79 -2.80
CA ASP A 225 -6.40 6.07 -3.23
C ASP A 225 -7.44 5.90 -2.12
N SER A 226 -7.24 4.95 -1.19
CA SER A 226 -8.14 4.79 -0.05
C SER A 226 -8.17 6.05 0.82
N LEU A 227 -7.01 6.62 1.15
CA LEU A 227 -6.92 7.89 1.89
C LEU A 227 -7.47 9.04 1.05
N ALA A 228 -7.10 9.12 -0.24
CA ALA A 228 -7.57 10.16 -1.15
C ALA A 228 -9.10 10.20 -1.25
N LEU A 229 -9.76 9.03 -1.22
CA LEU A 229 -11.23 8.94 -1.24
C LEU A 229 -11.85 9.63 -0.01
N GLY A 230 -11.35 9.33 1.18
CA GLY A 230 -11.82 9.96 2.42
C GLY A 230 -11.50 11.46 2.47
N ILE A 231 -10.31 11.86 2.03
CA ILE A 231 -9.89 13.25 1.94
C ILE A 231 -10.79 14.03 0.97
N ALA A 232 -11.12 13.46 -0.20
CA ALA A 232 -12.02 14.08 -1.16
C ALA A 232 -13.43 14.30 -0.59
N GLN A 233 -13.93 13.37 0.24
CA GLN A 233 -15.20 13.52 0.93
C GLN A 233 -15.15 14.66 1.95
N ALA A 234 -14.06 14.78 2.72
CA ALA A 234 -13.87 15.90 3.66
C ALA A 234 -13.78 17.25 2.94
N LEU A 235 -13.08 17.33 1.84
CA LEU A 235 -13.00 18.52 0.99
C LEU A 235 -14.38 18.92 0.45
N GLN A 236 -15.14 17.95 -0.06
CA GLN A 236 -16.50 18.20 -0.55
C GLN A 236 -17.43 18.72 0.58
N ALA A 237 -17.37 18.12 1.77
CA ALA A 237 -18.15 18.55 2.92
C ALA A 237 -17.78 19.98 3.37
N ALA A 238 -16.52 20.39 3.17
CA ALA A 238 -16.04 21.74 3.46
C ALA A 238 -16.30 22.75 2.31
N GLY A 239 -17.06 22.34 1.28
CA GLY A 239 -17.49 23.24 0.18
C GLY A 239 -16.48 23.39 -0.96
N TYR A 240 -15.43 22.54 -1.02
CA TYR A 240 -14.57 22.51 -2.20
C TYR A 240 -15.30 21.83 -3.36
N THR A 241 -15.35 22.51 -4.49
CA THR A 241 -16.01 22.02 -5.70
C THR A 241 -14.99 21.80 -6.81
N PRO A 242 -15.18 20.79 -7.68
CA PRO A 242 -14.29 20.56 -8.83
C PRO A 242 -14.11 21.83 -9.67
N GLY A 243 -12.90 22.05 -10.15
CA GLY A 243 -12.53 23.22 -10.97
C GLY A 243 -11.13 23.72 -10.65
N ALA A 244 -10.79 24.89 -11.14
CA ALA A 244 -9.46 25.49 -11.02
C ALA A 244 -9.00 25.74 -9.56
N SER A 245 -9.93 25.85 -8.62
CA SER A 245 -9.64 26.06 -7.20
C SER A 245 -9.67 24.80 -6.37
N TYR A 246 -9.93 23.62 -6.97
CA TYR A 246 -9.89 22.36 -6.24
C TYR A 246 -8.45 22.00 -5.90
N PRO A 247 -8.17 21.53 -4.68
CA PRO A 247 -6.80 21.18 -4.29
C PRO A 247 -6.20 20.09 -5.18
N ILE A 248 -4.89 20.16 -5.39
CA ILE A 248 -4.14 19.01 -5.90
C ILE A 248 -4.24 17.90 -4.87
N LEU A 249 -4.78 16.76 -5.26
CA LEU A 249 -4.91 15.56 -4.43
C LEU A 249 -4.22 14.40 -5.13
N THR A 250 -3.20 13.82 -4.50
CA THR A 250 -2.46 12.66 -5.02
C THR A 250 -3.05 11.34 -4.55
N GLY A 251 -2.62 10.24 -5.15
CA GLY A 251 -2.98 8.88 -4.80
C GLY A 251 -2.08 7.85 -5.47
N GLN A 252 -2.33 6.59 -5.19
CA GLN A 252 -1.80 5.42 -5.90
C GLN A 252 -2.79 4.27 -5.80
N ASP A 253 -2.67 3.28 -6.65
CA ASP A 253 -3.42 2.02 -6.82
C ASP A 253 -4.40 2.04 -7.99
N ALA A 254 -4.76 3.21 -8.53
CA ALA A 254 -5.72 3.37 -9.63
C ALA A 254 -7.04 2.63 -9.34
N ASP A 255 -7.57 2.83 -8.13
CA ASP A 255 -8.88 2.29 -7.74
C ASP A 255 -9.99 2.91 -8.57
N LYS A 256 -10.99 2.12 -8.93
CA LYS A 256 -12.06 2.56 -9.85
C LYS A 256 -12.74 3.86 -9.39
N ALA A 257 -13.05 3.98 -8.10
CA ALA A 257 -13.69 5.17 -7.54
C ALA A 257 -12.80 6.41 -7.70
N ASN A 258 -11.49 6.24 -7.53
CA ASN A 258 -10.52 7.33 -7.62
C ASN A 258 -10.24 7.75 -9.06
N VAL A 259 -10.20 6.80 -10.00
CA VAL A 259 -10.15 7.13 -11.43
C VAL A 259 -11.38 7.94 -11.85
N LEU A 260 -12.57 7.60 -11.36
CA LEU A 260 -13.77 8.41 -11.57
C LEU A 260 -13.68 9.78 -10.90
N ASN A 261 -13.06 9.89 -9.72
CA ASN A 261 -12.79 11.17 -9.08
C ASN A 261 -11.80 12.03 -9.87
N ILE A 262 -10.79 11.43 -10.52
CA ILE A 262 -9.87 12.16 -11.40
C ILE A 262 -10.65 12.72 -12.60
N ILE A 263 -11.48 11.92 -13.24
CA ILE A 263 -12.34 12.35 -14.36
C ILE A 263 -13.26 13.48 -13.93
N ALA A 264 -13.81 13.41 -12.72
CA ALA A 264 -14.72 14.42 -12.15
C ALA A 264 -13.97 15.66 -11.60
N GLY A 265 -12.64 15.71 -11.63
CA GLY A 265 -11.83 16.82 -11.09
C GLY A 265 -11.81 16.90 -9.56
N LYS A 266 -12.02 15.76 -8.87
CA LYS A 266 -11.99 15.63 -7.38
C LYS A 266 -10.71 14.95 -6.88
N GLN A 267 -9.82 14.57 -7.75
CA GLN A 267 -8.48 14.06 -7.51
C GLN A 267 -7.61 14.41 -8.71
N SER A 268 -6.32 14.63 -8.51
CA SER A 268 -5.46 15.14 -9.58
C SER A 268 -4.68 14.07 -10.30
N MET A 269 -4.31 13.01 -9.59
CA MET A 269 -3.52 11.90 -10.13
C MET A 269 -3.61 10.67 -9.22
N THR A 270 -3.29 9.52 -9.78
CA THR A 270 -2.98 8.29 -9.05
C THR A 270 -1.79 7.60 -9.71
N VAL A 271 -0.88 7.04 -8.93
CA VAL A 271 0.20 6.21 -9.47
C VAL A 271 -0.34 4.80 -9.68
N TRP A 272 -0.28 4.33 -10.91
CA TRP A 272 -0.68 2.96 -11.21
C TRP A 272 0.48 1.99 -11.00
N LYS A 273 0.28 1.05 -10.09
CA LYS A 273 1.09 -0.16 -9.93
C LYS A 273 0.32 -1.32 -10.54
N ASP A 274 0.84 -1.95 -11.59
CA ASP A 274 0.15 -3.07 -12.21
C ASP A 274 0.25 -4.32 -11.32
N THR A 275 -0.76 -4.52 -10.48
CA THR A 275 -0.84 -5.67 -9.56
C THR A 275 -0.90 -7.02 -10.29
N ARG A 276 -1.30 -7.01 -11.57
CA ARG A 276 -1.25 -8.22 -12.41
C ARG A 276 0.19 -8.66 -12.63
N THR A 277 1.09 -7.74 -12.97
CA THR A 277 2.51 -8.03 -13.15
C THR A 277 3.14 -8.59 -11.86
N LEU A 278 2.77 -8.04 -10.69
CA LEU A 278 3.23 -8.58 -9.41
C LEU A 278 2.69 -10.01 -9.18
N GLY A 279 1.40 -10.22 -9.44
CA GLY A 279 0.76 -11.54 -9.35
C GLY A 279 1.40 -12.56 -10.30
N ASP A 280 1.66 -12.17 -11.55
CA ASP A 280 2.35 -13.02 -12.55
C ASP A 280 3.75 -13.41 -12.07
N GLN A 281 4.52 -12.45 -11.55
CA GLN A 281 5.86 -12.72 -11.03
C GLN A 281 5.81 -13.68 -9.84
N VAL A 282 4.90 -13.45 -8.87
CA VAL A 282 4.79 -14.33 -7.71
C VAL A 282 4.29 -15.72 -8.10
N ALA A 283 3.34 -15.84 -9.03
CA ALA A 283 2.92 -17.13 -9.56
C ALA A 283 4.09 -17.90 -10.22
N LYS A 284 4.95 -17.20 -10.99
CA LYS A 284 6.20 -17.77 -11.54
C LYS A 284 7.13 -18.26 -10.42
N MET A 285 7.35 -17.45 -9.38
CA MET A 285 8.18 -17.83 -8.23
C MET A 285 7.64 -19.07 -7.52
N VAL A 286 6.33 -19.14 -7.29
CA VAL A 286 5.67 -20.33 -6.71
C VAL A 286 5.94 -21.58 -7.57
N ASP A 287 5.75 -21.47 -8.87
CA ASP A 287 5.97 -22.60 -9.80
C ASP A 287 7.43 -23.06 -9.78
N GLN A 288 8.39 -22.12 -9.76
CA GLN A 288 9.82 -22.41 -9.65
C GLN A 288 10.15 -23.14 -8.33
N VAL A 289 9.61 -22.67 -7.19
CA VAL A 289 9.79 -23.33 -5.88
C VAL A 289 9.24 -24.76 -5.91
N VAL A 290 8.02 -24.95 -6.40
CA VAL A 290 7.39 -26.27 -6.44
C VAL A 290 8.19 -27.25 -7.31
N LYS A 291 8.76 -26.77 -8.42
CA LYS A 291 9.59 -27.57 -9.35
C LYS A 291 11.04 -27.73 -8.88
N GLY A 292 11.43 -27.14 -7.75
CA GLY A 292 12.82 -27.17 -7.26
C GLY A 292 13.80 -26.41 -8.16
N GLN A 293 13.33 -25.41 -8.88
CA GLN A 293 14.11 -24.52 -9.74
C GLN A 293 14.62 -23.30 -8.95
N THR A 294 15.66 -22.66 -9.47
CA THR A 294 16.11 -21.37 -8.92
C THR A 294 15.02 -20.31 -9.14
N VAL A 295 14.70 -19.54 -8.09
CA VAL A 295 13.76 -18.43 -8.18
C VAL A 295 14.49 -17.19 -8.67
N GLU A 296 13.94 -16.57 -9.72
CA GLU A 296 14.43 -15.34 -10.36
C GLU A 296 13.50 -14.16 -10.08
#